data_b69b9ca981b74d4b690c093448c45ae6
#
_entry.id   b69b9ca981b74d4b690c093448c45ae6
#
_cell.length_a   1.000
_cell.length_b   1.000
_cell.length_c   1.000
_cell.angle_alpha   90.00
_cell.angle_beta   90.00
_cell.angle_gamma   90.00
#
_symmetry.space_group_name_H-M   'P 1'
#
loop_
_entity.id
_entity.type
_entity.pdbx_description
1 polymer ?
#
loop_
_entity_poly.entity_id
_entity_poly.type
_entity_poly.pdbx_seq_one_letter_code
_entity_poly.pdbx_strand_id
1 'polypeptide(L)'
;MTTVDPIRIVPLAAEHLDQIVSIERASFSDPWTRGMFESELDVAARGYARGAERLGNLIGYLFAVFIPDEAHVGNLAVHPTERRLGVAQRLLDQLMLDAAEAGVRRLTLEVRASHSMARKFYYKNKFIDIAIRKNYYRSPVEDAIVMYRVLPEDPSV
;
A
#
# COMPACT_ATOMS: atom_id res chain seq x y z
N MET A 1 3.07 -31.11 11.23
CA MET A 1 2.59 -29.72 11.33
C MET A 1 3.51 -28.83 10.53
N THR A 2 3.04 -28.35 9.40
CA THR A 2 3.80 -27.42 8.58
C THR A 2 3.71 -26.02 9.20
N THR A 3 4.82 -25.53 9.74
CA THR A 3 4.93 -24.14 10.13
C THR A 3 5.02 -23.29 8.87
N VAL A 4 4.07 -22.39 8.68
CA VAL A 4 4.16 -21.39 7.63
C VAL A 4 5.26 -20.41 8.06
N ASP A 5 6.22 -20.18 7.18
CA ASP A 5 7.30 -19.23 7.47
C ASP A 5 6.72 -17.85 7.75
N PRO A 6 7.20 -17.19 8.80
CA PRO A 6 6.63 -15.92 9.21
C PRO A 6 6.87 -14.82 8.17
N ILE A 7 5.85 -14.01 7.96
CA ILE A 7 5.95 -12.80 7.16
C ILE A 7 6.55 -11.71 8.05
N ARG A 8 7.60 -11.05 7.56
CA ARG A 8 8.26 -9.94 8.26
C ARG A 8 8.01 -8.65 7.52
N ILE A 9 7.63 -7.61 8.24
CA ILE A 9 7.50 -6.27 7.66
C ILE A 9 8.83 -5.55 7.85
N VAL A 10 9.41 -5.06 6.75
CA VAL A 10 10.74 -4.46 6.73
C VAL A 10 10.72 -3.11 6.02
N PRO A 11 11.62 -2.18 6.37
CA PRO A 11 11.80 -0.97 5.58
C PRO A 11 12.29 -1.34 4.17
N LEU A 12 11.79 -0.65 3.15
CA LEU A 12 12.28 -0.85 1.79
C LEU A 12 13.50 0.01 1.53
N ALA A 13 14.40 -0.52 0.71
CA ALA A 13 15.64 0.14 0.31
C ALA A 13 15.92 -0.16 -1.16
N ALA A 14 16.96 0.47 -1.72
CA ALA A 14 17.34 0.31 -3.11
C ALA A 14 17.61 -1.15 -3.50
N GLU A 15 18.08 -1.97 -2.58
CA GLU A 15 18.31 -3.40 -2.80
C GLU A 15 17.04 -4.17 -3.15
N HIS A 16 15.86 -3.63 -2.82
CA HIS A 16 14.58 -4.28 -3.11
C HIS A 16 14.00 -3.91 -4.48
N LEU A 17 14.60 -2.94 -5.20
CA LEU A 17 14.01 -2.38 -6.43
C LEU A 17 13.68 -3.41 -7.50
N ASP A 18 14.55 -4.37 -7.74
CA ASP A 18 14.30 -5.40 -8.76
C ASP A 18 13.06 -6.22 -8.44
N GLN A 19 12.88 -6.60 -7.17
CA GLN A 19 11.72 -7.35 -6.73
C GLN A 19 10.44 -6.50 -6.75
N ILE A 20 10.54 -5.24 -6.34
CA ILE A 20 9.41 -4.29 -6.38
C ILE A 20 8.91 -4.14 -7.83
N VAL A 21 9.80 -3.89 -8.76
CA VAL A 21 9.46 -3.71 -10.19
C VAL A 21 8.81 -4.98 -10.74
N SER A 22 9.34 -6.15 -10.38
CA SER A 22 8.78 -7.43 -10.81
C SER A 22 7.34 -7.62 -10.30
N ILE A 23 7.10 -7.36 -9.02
CA ILE A 23 5.75 -7.47 -8.43
C ILE A 23 4.79 -6.47 -9.08
N GLU A 24 5.25 -5.24 -9.29
CA GLU A 24 4.43 -4.18 -9.88
C GLU A 24 3.98 -4.57 -11.28
N ARG A 25 4.88 -5.05 -12.13
CA ARG A 25 4.57 -5.49 -13.49
C ARG A 25 3.62 -6.67 -13.54
N ALA A 26 3.73 -7.57 -12.57
CA ALA A 26 2.85 -8.72 -12.46
C ALA A 26 1.46 -8.36 -11.93
N SER A 27 1.30 -7.19 -11.31
CA SER A 27 0.09 -6.81 -10.58
C SER A 27 -0.76 -5.77 -11.30
N PHE A 28 -0.16 -4.90 -12.11
CA PHE A 28 -0.87 -3.75 -12.69
C PHE A 28 -0.67 -3.62 -14.19
N SER A 29 -1.75 -3.18 -14.88
CA SER A 29 -1.72 -2.95 -16.33
C SER A 29 -0.97 -1.66 -16.71
N ASP A 30 -0.88 -0.71 -15.78
CA ASP A 30 -0.15 0.55 -15.95
C ASP A 30 0.83 0.69 -14.77
N PRO A 31 1.91 -0.10 -14.78
CA PRO A 31 2.81 -0.16 -13.62
C PRO A 31 3.63 1.12 -13.46
N TRP A 32 3.97 1.42 -12.20
CA TRP A 32 4.98 2.42 -11.92
C TRP A 32 6.30 1.99 -12.52
N THR A 33 7.10 2.95 -12.97
CA THR A 33 8.45 2.70 -13.48
C THR A 33 9.44 2.56 -12.34
N ARG A 34 10.60 1.96 -12.65
CA ARG A 34 11.71 1.88 -11.70
C ARG A 34 12.08 3.26 -11.15
N GLY A 35 12.14 4.27 -12.02
CA GLY A 35 12.46 5.64 -11.62
C GLY A 35 11.48 6.23 -10.64
N MET A 36 10.20 5.91 -10.78
CA MET A 36 9.17 6.34 -9.82
C MET A 36 9.42 5.74 -8.44
N PHE A 37 9.76 4.46 -8.36
CA PHE A 37 10.08 3.82 -7.10
C PHE A 37 11.36 4.39 -6.48
N GLU A 38 12.38 4.63 -7.30
CA GLU A 38 13.62 5.25 -6.82
C GLU A 38 13.34 6.62 -6.20
N SER A 39 12.50 7.43 -6.84
CA SER A 39 12.10 8.74 -6.32
C SER A 39 11.38 8.61 -4.98
N GLU A 40 10.47 7.65 -4.84
CA GLU A 40 9.73 7.45 -3.59
C GLU A 40 10.65 6.98 -2.46
N LEU A 41 11.66 6.17 -2.76
CA LEU A 41 12.62 5.73 -1.75
C LEU A 41 13.55 6.86 -1.30
N ASP A 42 13.77 7.87 -2.15
CA ASP A 42 14.63 9.02 -1.85
C ASP A 42 13.91 10.13 -1.05
N VAL A 43 12.59 10.05 -0.90
CA VAL A 43 11.82 11.07 -0.15
C VAL A 43 11.96 10.80 1.35
N ALA A 44 13.08 11.25 1.92
CA ALA A 44 13.50 10.87 3.27
C ALA A 44 12.60 11.41 4.40
N ALA A 45 11.98 12.59 4.22
CA ALA A 45 11.26 13.26 5.30
C ALA A 45 9.76 12.95 5.36
N ARG A 46 9.15 12.58 4.24
CA ARG A 46 7.70 12.35 4.14
C ARG A 46 7.35 10.97 3.62
N GLY A 47 8.33 10.29 3.04
CA GLY A 47 8.13 8.99 2.43
C GLY A 47 8.00 7.89 3.47
N TYR A 48 7.13 6.96 3.19
CA TYR A 48 6.95 5.74 3.96
C TYR A 48 6.97 4.58 2.99
N ALA A 49 7.87 3.64 3.18
CA ALA A 49 7.98 2.48 2.31
C ALA A 49 8.29 1.25 3.14
N ARG A 50 7.39 0.28 3.08
CA ARG A 50 7.54 -0.98 3.81
C ARG A 50 7.32 -2.15 2.88
N GLY A 51 8.07 -3.22 3.10
CA GLY A 51 7.92 -4.46 2.38
C GLY A 51 7.53 -5.59 3.30
N ALA A 52 6.95 -6.62 2.71
CA ALA A 52 6.69 -7.88 3.39
C ALA A 52 7.64 -8.92 2.81
N GLU A 53 8.40 -9.58 3.67
CA GLU A 53 9.34 -10.63 3.28
C GLU A 53 8.92 -11.97 3.86
N ARG A 54 9.13 -13.01 3.06
CA ARG A 54 9.00 -14.40 3.50
C ARG A 54 10.13 -15.20 2.87
N LEU A 55 10.86 -15.94 3.69
CA LEU A 55 12.02 -16.73 3.23
C LEU A 55 13.08 -15.87 2.51
N GLY A 56 13.29 -14.64 2.95
CA GLY A 56 14.26 -13.73 2.36
C GLY A 56 13.83 -13.09 1.05
N ASN A 57 12.62 -13.37 0.57
CA ASN A 57 12.08 -12.80 -0.66
C ASN A 57 11.00 -11.75 -0.37
N LEU A 58 11.03 -10.67 -1.12
CA LEU A 58 9.98 -9.66 -1.04
C LEU A 58 8.72 -10.24 -1.71
N ILE A 59 7.60 -10.23 -0.98
CA ILE A 59 6.32 -10.75 -1.45
C ILE A 59 5.23 -9.69 -1.57
N GLY A 60 5.49 -8.49 -1.07
CA GLY A 60 4.56 -7.38 -1.18
C GLY A 60 5.19 -6.09 -0.68
N TYR A 61 4.55 -4.97 -0.95
CA TYR A 61 5.05 -3.67 -0.52
C TYR A 61 3.91 -2.65 -0.40
N LEU A 62 4.20 -1.60 0.37
CA LEU A 62 3.31 -0.46 0.53
C LEU A 62 4.15 0.82 0.53
N PHE A 63 3.75 1.78 -0.32
CA PHE A 63 4.31 3.13 -0.37
C PHE A 63 3.26 4.13 0.05
N ALA A 64 3.64 5.07 0.90
CA ALA A 64 2.76 6.14 1.34
C ALA A 64 3.57 7.42 1.53
N VAL A 65 2.88 8.55 1.58
CA VAL A 65 3.47 9.86 1.87
C VAL A 65 2.74 10.43 3.08
N PHE A 66 3.50 10.87 4.06
CA PHE A 66 2.96 11.51 5.26
C PHE A 66 2.98 13.03 5.05
N ILE A 67 1.81 13.62 5.13
CA ILE A 67 1.63 15.06 5.20
C ILE A 67 0.95 15.35 6.54
N PRO A 68 0.95 16.60 7.05
CA PRO A 68 0.37 16.86 8.38
C PRO A 68 -1.01 16.26 8.50
N ASP A 69 -1.35 15.50 9.44
CA ASP A 69 -2.64 14.87 9.72
C ASP A 69 -3.07 13.75 8.77
N GLU A 70 -2.37 13.50 7.68
CA GLU A 70 -2.80 12.56 6.65
C GLU A 70 -1.66 11.69 6.13
N ALA A 71 -1.93 10.42 5.89
CA ALA A 71 -1.04 9.53 5.14
C ALA A 71 -1.76 9.12 3.86
N HIS A 72 -1.17 9.44 2.72
CA HIS A 72 -1.70 9.06 1.42
C HIS A 72 -1.00 7.80 0.92
N VAL A 73 -1.77 6.73 0.76
CA VAL A 73 -1.26 5.46 0.23
C VAL A 73 -1.14 5.59 -1.27
N GLY A 74 0.09 5.55 -1.77
CA GLY A 74 0.36 5.69 -3.20
C GLY A 74 0.35 4.36 -3.94
N ASN A 75 0.78 3.29 -3.28
CA ASN A 75 0.83 1.97 -3.91
C ASN A 75 0.87 0.87 -2.86
N LEU A 76 0.11 -0.19 -3.11
CA LEU A 76 0.07 -1.39 -2.27
C LEU A 76 -0.10 -2.58 -3.21
N ALA A 77 0.83 -3.51 -3.17
CA ALA A 77 0.78 -4.69 -4.03
C ALA A 77 1.32 -5.92 -3.32
N VAL A 78 0.78 -7.07 -3.69
CA VAL A 78 1.22 -8.38 -3.22
C VAL A 78 1.49 -9.26 -4.43
N HIS A 79 2.62 -9.95 -4.43
CA HIS A 79 2.96 -10.88 -5.51
C HIS A 79 1.79 -11.85 -5.75
N PRO A 80 1.40 -12.09 -7.02
CA PRO A 80 0.22 -12.93 -7.32
C PRO A 80 0.24 -14.32 -6.66
N THR A 81 1.42 -14.94 -6.51
CA THR A 81 1.54 -16.25 -5.88
C THR A 81 1.42 -16.22 -4.36
N GLU A 82 1.48 -15.04 -3.75
CA GLU A 82 1.49 -14.86 -2.29
C GLU A 82 0.19 -14.24 -1.77
N ARG A 83 -0.82 -14.12 -2.62
CA ARG A 83 -2.12 -13.57 -2.22
C ARG A 83 -2.87 -14.56 -1.33
N ARG A 84 -3.86 -14.05 -0.56
CA ARG A 84 -4.67 -14.83 0.39
C ARG A 84 -3.90 -15.30 1.64
N LEU A 85 -2.70 -14.77 1.87
CA LEU A 85 -1.91 -15.04 3.09
C LEU A 85 -1.99 -13.89 4.10
N GLY A 86 -2.83 -12.90 3.83
CA GLY A 86 -2.96 -11.74 4.70
C GLY A 86 -1.82 -10.73 4.59
N VAL A 87 -1.05 -10.75 3.51
CA VAL A 87 0.11 -9.87 3.33
C VAL A 87 -0.31 -8.40 3.25
N ALA A 88 -1.31 -8.08 2.44
CA ALA A 88 -1.82 -6.71 2.33
C ALA A 88 -2.33 -6.19 3.66
N GLN A 89 -3.03 -7.05 4.41
CA GLN A 89 -3.53 -6.69 5.74
C GLN A 89 -2.39 -6.39 6.71
N ARG A 90 -1.32 -7.19 6.69
CA ARG A 90 -0.15 -6.97 7.53
C ARG A 90 0.53 -5.63 7.20
N LEU A 91 0.67 -5.32 5.92
CA LEU A 91 1.25 -4.05 5.47
C LEU A 91 0.38 -2.86 5.88
N LEU A 92 -0.92 -2.96 5.70
CA LEU A 92 -1.85 -1.89 6.08
C LEU A 92 -1.89 -1.71 7.61
N ASP A 93 -1.92 -2.79 8.37
CA ASP A 93 -1.89 -2.73 9.84
C ASP A 93 -0.63 -2.02 10.34
N GLN A 94 0.51 -2.31 9.75
CA GLN A 94 1.76 -1.64 10.11
C GLN A 94 1.72 -0.15 9.79
N LEU A 95 1.17 0.22 8.62
CA LEU A 95 1.00 1.62 8.28
C LEU A 95 0.11 2.33 9.30
N MET A 96 -0.98 1.71 9.71
CA MET A 96 -1.90 2.32 10.68
C MET A 96 -1.23 2.57 12.03
N LEU A 97 -0.41 1.62 12.49
CA LEU A 97 0.36 1.79 13.72
C LEU A 97 1.38 2.93 13.59
N ASP A 98 2.15 2.92 12.52
CA ASP A 98 3.19 3.92 12.28
C ASP A 98 2.60 5.32 12.07
N ALA A 99 1.48 5.41 11.36
CA ALA A 99 0.76 6.65 11.14
C ALA A 99 0.23 7.22 12.46
N ALA A 100 -0.38 6.39 13.28
CA ALA A 100 -0.89 6.81 14.59
C ALA A 100 0.23 7.35 15.48
N GLU A 101 1.39 6.68 15.51
CA GLU A 101 2.56 7.15 16.25
C GLU A 101 3.07 8.50 15.74
N ALA A 102 2.96 8.73 14.44
CA ALA A 102 3.38 9.99 13.82
C ALA A 102 2.35 11.13 13.97
N GLY A 103 1.22 10.87 14.64
CA GLY A 103 0.17 11.85 14.82
C GLY A 103 -0.76 12.00 13.63
N VAL A 104 -0.71 11.07 12.69
CA VAL A 104 -1.59 11.07 11.51
C VAL A 104 -3.01 10.69 11.93
N ARG A 105 -3.99 11.44 11.45
CA ARG A 105 -5.39 11.29 11.84
C ARG A 105 -6.21 10.53 10.80
N ARG A 106 -5.76 10.43 9.57
CA ARG A 106 -6.49 9.76 8.51
C ARG A 106 -5.58 9.20 7.43
N LEU A 107 -6.07 8.15 6.78
CA LEU A 107 -5.44 7.55 5.61
C LEU A 107 -6.31 7.85 4.40
N THR A 108 -5.67 8.13 3.26
CA THR A 108 -6.37 8.37 1.99
C THR A 108 -5.75 7.53 0.87
N LEU A 109 -6.53 7.22 -0.15
CA LEU A 109 -6.04 6.50 -1.32
C LEU A 109 -6.98 6.68 -2.51
N GLU A 110 -6.49 6.35 -3.69
CA GLU A 110 -7.30 6.19 -4.89
C GLU A 110 -7.24 4.73 -5.33
N VAL A 111 -8.37 4.22 -5.84
CA VAL A 111 -8.47 2.86 -6.35
C VAL A 111 -9.31 2.87 -7.64
N ARG A 112 -8.95 2.01 -8.62
CA ARG A 112 -9.74 1.88 -9.84
C ARG A 112 -11.18 1.51 -9.50
N ALA A 113 -12.14 2.20 -10.12
CA ALA A 113 -13.55 1.95 -9.88
C ALA A 113 -13.94 0.49 -10.10
N SER A 114 -13.32 -0.17 -11.09
CA SER A 114 -13.57 -1.57 -11.43
C SER A 114 -12.85 -2.58 -10.54
N HIS A 115 -11.90 -2.15 -9.71
CA HIS A 115 -11.10 -3.06 -8.89
C HIS A 115 -11.86 -3.51 -7.65
N SER A 116 -12.83 -4.40 -7.86
CA SER A 116 -13.75 -4.82 -6.80
C SER A 116 -13.06 -5.50 -5.62
N MET A 117 -12.02 -6.30 -5.85
CA MET A 117 -11.29 -6.96 -4.75
C MET A 117 -10.57 -5.96 -3.85
N ALA A 118 -9.89 -4.98 -4.44
CA ALA A 118 -9.23 -3.94 -3.66
C ALA A 118 -10.25 -3.10 -2.90
N ARG A 119 -11.34 -2.71 -3.55
CA ARG A 119 -12.40 -1.93 -2.91
C ARG A 119 -12.98 -2.68 -1.70
N LYS A 120 -13.27 -3.97 -1.86
CA LYS A 120 -13.76 -4.81 -0.74
C LYS A 120 -12.77 -4.87 0.40
N PHE A 121 -11.49 -5.01 0.08
CA PHE A 121 -10.42 -5.01 1.09
C PHE A 121 -10.42 -3.72 1.89
N TYR A 122 -10.52 -2.57 1.22
CA TYR A 122 -10.54 -1.28 1.90
C TYR A 122 -11.82 -1.07 2.70
N TYR A 123 -12.99 -1.46 2.17
CA TYR A 123 -14.25 -1.39 2.93
C TYR A 123 -14.17 -2.23 4.22
N LYS A 124 -13.61 -3.42 4.12
CA LYS A 124 -13.40 -4.27 5.30
C LYS A 124 -12.51 -3.59 6.34
N ASN A 125 -11.58 -2.74 5.89
CA ASN A 125 -10.69 -1.97 6.75
C ASN A 125 -11.26 -0.59 7.11
N LYS A 126 -12.58 -0.43 6.99
CA LYS A 126 -13.32 0.78 7.42
C LYS A 126 -13.02 2.03 6.61
N PHE A 127 -12.51 1.87 5.38
CA PHE A 127 -12.43 2.96 4.43
C PHE A 127 -13.81 3.24 3.86
N ILE A 128 -14.08 4.49 3.53
CA ILE A 128 -15.31 4.91 2.86
C ILE A 128 -14.99 5.72 1.61
N ASP A 129 -15.90 5.69 0.65
CA ASP A 129 -15.78 6.49 -0.58
C ASP A 129 -16.10 7.95 -0.26
N ILE A 130 -15.24 8.89 -0.70
CA ILE A 130 -15.48 10.32 -0.48
C ILE A 130 -15.53 11.12 -1.78
N ALA A 131 -15.02 10.61 -2.88
CA ALA A 131 -15.00 11.33 -4.15
C ALA A 131 -14.73 10.39 -5.32
N ILE A 132 -14.97 10.88 -6.52
CA ILE A 132 -14.62 10.22 -7.77
C ILE A 132 -13.71 11.17 -8.55
N ARG A 133 -12.56 10.67 -9.01
CA ARG A 133 -11.70 11.40 -9.93
C ARG A 133 -11.91 10.84 -11.32
N LYS A 134 -12.53 11.61 -12.20
CA LYS A 134 -12.84 11.19 -13.56
C LYS A 134 -11.58 10.99 -14.40
N ASN A 135 -11.52 9.89 -15.14
CA ASN A 135 -10.43 9.58 -16.08
C ASN A 135 -9.04 9.68 -15.44
N TYR A 136 -8.92 9.29 -14.18
CA TYR A 136 -7.69 9.39 -13.40
C TYR A 136 -6.62 8.39 -13.86
N TYR A 137 -7.03 7.17 -14.18
CA TYR A 137 -6.14 6.10 -14.61
C TYR A 137 -6.03 6.05 -16.13
N ARG A 138 -4.94 5.42 -16.60
CA ARG A 138 -4.68 5.13 -18.01
C ARG A 138 -4.49 3.64 -18.19
N SER A 139 -4.59 3.17 -19.43
CA SER A 139 -4.30 1.80 -19.86
C SER A 139 -5.01 0.72 -19.05
N PRO A 140 -6.36 0.69 -18.95
CA PRO A 140 -7.32 1.56 -19.64
C PRO A 140 -7.61 2.85 -18.88
N VAL A 141 -8.21 3.82 -19.58
CA VAL A 141 -8.75 5.02 -18.94
C VAL A 141 -9.91 4.61 -18.05
N GLU A 142 -9.85 5.05 -16.81
CA GLU A 142 -10.85 4.67 -15.81
C GLU A 142 -10.89 5.70 -14.69
N ASP A 143 -12.07 5.83 -14.07
CA ASP A 143 -12.24 6.68 -12.88
C ASP A 143 -11.56 6.06 -11.67
N ALA A 144 -11.10 6.93 -10.77
CA ALA A 144 -10.66 6.53 -9.45
C ALA A 144 -11.74 6.80 -8.42
N ILE A 145 -11.91 5.87 -7.50
CA ILE A 145 -12.68 6.11 -6.28
C ILE A 145 -11.67 6.59 -5.23
N VAL A 146 -11.92 7.76 -4.67
CA VAL A 146 -11.11 8.28 -3.56
C VAL A 146 -11.72 7.78 -2.26
N MET A 147 -10.92 7.14 -1.46
CA MET A 147 -11.36 6.56 -0.20
C MET A 147 -10.55 7.13 0.95
N TYR A 148 -11.16 7.20 2.14
CA TYR A 148 -10.41 7.57 3.33
C TYR A 148 -10.90 6.79 4.55
N ARG A 149 -10.04 6.74 5.55
CA ARG A 149 -10.33 6.19 6.87
C ARG A 149 -9.78 7.13 7.93
N VAL A 150 -10.60 7.46 8.93
CA VAL A 150 -10.18 8.21 10.11
C VAL A 150 -9.60 7.23 11.12
N LEU A 151 -8.41 7.52 11.62
CA LEU A 151 -7.77 6.71 12.65
C LEU A 151 -8.29 7.13 14.03
N PRO A 152 -8.41 6.20 14.98
CA PRO A 152 -8.77 6.55 16.34
C PRO A 152 -7.70 7.43 16.98
N GLU A 153 -8.10 8.33 17.89
CA GLU A 153 -7.17 9.23 18.59
C GLU A 153 -6.19 8.47 19.48
N ASP A 154 -6.67 7.37 20.06
CA ASP A 154 -5.86 6.49 20.89
C ASP A 154 -5.86 5.09 20.25
N PRO A 155 -4.73 4.64 19.69
CA PRO A 155 -4.68 3.34 19.04
C PRO A 155 -4.85 2.16 20.02
N SER A 156 -4.82 2.40 21.32
CA SER A 156 -5.07 1.35 22.31
C SER A 156 -6.56 1.14 22.61
N VAL A 157 -7.42 1.94 22.03
CA VAL A 157 -8.89 1.87 22.23
C VAL A 157 -9.56 1.09 21.10
#